data_dc0da9b71bcca086dac08e482a0be66d
#
_entry.id   dc0da9b71bcca086dac08e482a0be66d
#
_cell.length_a   1.000
_cell.length_b   1.000
_cell.length_c   1.000
_cell.angle_alpha   90.00
_cell.angle_beta   90.00
_cell.angle_gamma   90.00
#
_symmetry.space_group_name_H-M   'P 1'
#
loop_
_entity.id
_entity.type
_entity.pdbx_description
1 polymer ?
#
loop_
_entity_poly.entity_id
_entity_poly.type
_entity_poly.pdbx_seq_one_letter_code
_entity_poly.pdbx_strand_id
1 'polypeptide(L)'
;MANNYSVTSLTLYPKNKELPLKIGKLGRNIIHIFTGDYSEETFPLHVIDEDENGSHSYDSVFATFIEWFELDDSECTTFGDLAPQLASKLDPETLSNLMVLVDDIRLDDDSYVGVHELLACCFHEPDSNFGSFYSETGCWCSKPRHGAFGGSGAFYSAEFDAIVYSGQLADLGNTPIDVAIPEYILNQVNRLLLNIKDESLRTSVVQQLRNLS
;
A
#
# COMPACT_ATOMS: atom_id res chain seq x y z
N MET A 1 14.86 -0.55 -29.13
CA MET A 1 13.78 -0.24 -28.18
C MET A 1 14.40 0.29 -26.90
N ALA A 2 13.73 1.12 -26.13
CA ALA A 2 14.16 1.54 -24.80
C ALA A 2 13.37 0.72 -23.78
N ASN A 3 14.04 0.18 -22.77
CA ASN A 3 13.39 -0.55 -21.69
C ASN A 3 13.12 0.42 -20.55
N ASN A 4 11.95 0.31 -19.94
CA ASN A 4 11.61 0.99 -18.70
C ASN A 4 11.85 0.00 -17.55
N TYR A 5 12.31 0.53 -16.44
CA TYR A 5 12.57 -0.20 -15.21
C TYR A 5 11.91 0.51 -14.05
N SER A 6 11.46 -0.25 -13.07
CA SER A 6 11.07 0.25 -11.75
C SER A 6 11.66 -0.62 -10.65
N VAL A 7 11.94 -0.02 -9.52
CA VAL A 7 12.32 -0.72 -8.29
C VAL A 7 11.48 -0.15 -7.17
N THR A 8 10.86 -1.02 -6.40
CA THR A 8 10.11 -0.65 -5.21
C THR A 8 10.76 -1.25 -3.97
N SER A 9 11.00 -0.44 -2.95
CA SER A 9 11.41 -0.90 -1.63
C SER A 9 10.29 -0.70 -0.63
N LEU A 10 10.13 -1.67 0.27
CA LEU A 10 9.20 -1.61 1.39
C LEU A 10 9.97 -1.61 2.70
N THR A 11 9.61 -0.72 3.61
CA THR A 11 10.10 -0.70 4.98
C THR A 11 8.91 -0.85 5.92
N LEU A 12 8.90 -1.92 6.70
CA LEU A 12 7.79 -2.29 7.58
C LEU A 12 8.13 -1.94 9.03
N TYR A 13 7.16 -1.41 9.78
CA TYR A 13 7.35 -0.94 11.14
C TYR A 13 6.35 -1.58 12.11
N PRO A 14 6.79 -1.93 13.34
CA PRO A 14 5.90 -2.45 14.36
C PRO A 14 4.98 -1.35 14.94
N LYS A 15 3.80 -1.74 15.42
CA LYS A 15 2.93 -0.89 16.25
C LYS A 15 3.63 -0.47 17.53
N ASN A 16 4.18 -1.43 18.24
CA ASN A 16 4.99 -1.20 19.44
C ASN A 16 6.47 -1.40 19.10
N LYS A 17 7.24 -0.32 19.16
CA LYS A 17 8.68 -0.32 18.84
C LYS A 17 9.56 -1.05 19.86
N GLU A 18 9.01 -1.36 21.04
CA GLU A 18 9.72 -2.14 22.08
C GLU A 18 9.62 -3.65 21.82
N LEU A 19 8.73 -4.08 20.92
CA LEU A 19 8.53 -5.46 20.53
C LEU A 19 9.03 -5.68 19.09
N PRO A 20 9.48 -6.89 18.77
CA PRO A 20 9.87 -7.23 17.40
C PRO A 20 8.69 -7.05 16.45
N LEU A 21 8.99 -6.69 15.20
CA LEU A 21 8.00 -6.74 14.13
C LEU A 21 7.48 -8.18 14.02
N LYS A 22 6.17 -8.32 14.04
CA LYS A 22 5.48 -9.58 13.82
C LYS A 22 4.34 -9.34 12.85
N ILE A 23 4.39 -10.00 11.71
CA ILE A 23 3.39 -9.87 10.65
C ILE A 23 2.47 -11.09 10.71
N GLY A 24 1.18 -10.88 10.56
CA GLY A 24 0.20 -11.93 10.55
C GLY A 24 0.28 -12.82 9.31
N LYS A 25 -0.59 -13.81 9.21
CA LYS A 25 -0.54 -14.82 8.13
C LYS A 25 -0.81 -14.19 6.76
N LEU A 26 -1.81 -13.32 6.65
CA LEU A 26 -2.16 -12.66 5.40
C LEU A 26 -1.01 -11.74 4.94
N GLY A 27 -0.50 -10.89 5.82
CA GLY A 27 0.60 -9.98 5.49
C GLY A 27 1.88 -10.71 5.04
N ARG A 28 2.22 -11.83 5.67
CA ARG A 28 3.35 -12.67 5.22
C ARG A 28 3.13 -13.24 3.83
N ASN A 29 1.90 -13.70 3.53
CA ASN A 29 1.54 -14.20 2.22
C ASN A 29 1.70 -13.13 1.15
N ILE A 30 1.19 -11.93 1.40
CA ILE A 30 1.30 -10.82 0.47
C ILE A 30 2.77 -10.48 0.21
N ILE A 31 3.59 -10.35 1.25
CA ILE A 31 5.02 -10.06 1.12
C ILE A 31 5.73 -11.16 0.31
N HIS A 32 5.41 -12.43 0.57
CA HIS A 32 6.01 -13.54 -0.18
C HIS A 32 5.63 -13.51 -1.67
N ILE A 33 4.40 -13.18 -2.03
CA ILE A 33 4.00 -13.00 -3.44
C ILE A 33 4.92 -11.99 -4.14
N PHE A 34 5.27 -10.90 -3.45
CA PHE A 34 6.09 -9.82 -4.02
C PHE A 34 7.59 -10.13 -4.06
N THR A 35 8.10 -10.86 -3.10
CA THR A 35 9.56 -10.99 -2.89
C THR A 35 10.08 -12.39 -3.10
N GLY A 36 9.20 -13.38 -3.20
CA GLY A 36 9.56 -14.79 -3.26
C GLY A 36 10.16 -15.34 -1.96
N ASP A 37 10.66 -14.49 -1.07
CA ASP A 37 11.22 -14.88 0.23
C ASP A 37 11.04 -13.75 1.26
N TYR A 38 10.93 -14.13 2.54
CA TYR A 38 10.71 -13.22 3.63
C TYR A 38 11.34 -13.73 4.93
N SER A 39 12.14 -12.88 5.58
CA SER A 39 12.76 -13.16 6.87
C SER A 39 12.36 -12.14 7.92
N GLU A 40 11.88 -12.59 9.08
CA GLU A 40 11.48 -11.74 10.22
C GLU A 40 12.65 -11.28 11.10
N GLU A 41 13.91 -11.46 10.70
CA GLU A 41 15.05 -11.39 11.62
C GLU A 41 15.46 -9.97 12.02
N THR A 42 15.13 -8.95 11.25
CA THR A 42 15.59 -7.58 11.50
C THR A 42 14.46 -6.54 11.47
N PHE A 43 14.56 -5.55 12.36
CA PHE A 43 13.67 -4.39 12.38
C PHE A 43 14.46 -3.10 12.07
N PRO A 44 13.93 -2.20 11.23
CA PRO A 44 12.80 -2.37 10.33
C PRO A 44 13.10 -3.40 9.23
N LEU A 45 12.09 -4.15 8.80
CA LEU A 45 12.25 -5.06 7.67
C LEU A 45 12.23 -4.26 6.37
N HIS A 46 13.26 -4.46 5.55
CA HIS A 46 13.35 -3.89 4.21
C HIS A 46 13.14 -4.99 3.19
N VAL A 47 12.20 -4.78 2.31
CA VAL A 47 11.88 -5.67 1.21
C VAL A 47 12.09 -4.90 -0.08
N ILE A 48 12.81 -5.48 -1.04
CA ILE A 48 13.06 -4.88 -2.35
C ILE A 48 12.38 -5.76 -3.39
N ASP A 49 11.45 -5.17 -4.12
CA ASP A 49 10.83 -5.76 -5.29
C ASP A 49 11.39 -5.08 -6.55
N GLU A 50 11.90 -5.88 -7.48
CA GLU A 50 12.45 -5.42 -8.75
C GLU A 50 11.48 -5.62 -9.93
N ASP A 51 10.19 -5.77 -9.68
CA ASP A 51 9.21 -5.96 -10.74
C ASP A 51 9.02 -4.71 -11.60
N GLU A 52 8.83 -4.91 -12.90
CA GLU A 52 8.71 -3.82 -13.89
C GLU A 52 7.50 -2.90 -13.64
N ASN A 53 6.49 -3.32 -12.88
CA ASN A 53 5.25 -2.58 -12.70
C ASN A 53 4.84 -2.30 -11.24
N GLY A 54 5.50 -2.87 -10.24
CA GLY A 54 5.13 -2.69 -8.81
C GLY A 54 3.72 -3.21 -8.47
N SER A 55 3.16 -4.08 -9.29
CA SER A 55 1.84 -4.70 -9.11
C SER A 55 1.84 -6.12 -9.69
N HIS A 56 1.00 -6.97 -9.13
CA HIS A 56 0.80 -8.34 -9.58
C HIS A 56 -0.60 -8.51 -10.15
N SER A 57 -0.79 -9.43 -11.11
CA SER A 57 -2.12 -9.73 -11.60
C SER A 57 -2.98 -10.37 -10.50
N TYR A 58 -4.28 -10.13 -10.51
CA TYR A 58 -5.20 -10.78 -9.58
C TYR A 58 -5.14 -12.29 -9.67
N ASP A 59 -4.96 -12.86 -10.87
CA ASP A 59 -4.81 -14.30 -11.07
C ASP A 59 -3.68 -14.89 -10.22
N SER A 60 -2.49 -14.28 -10.23
CA SER A 60 -1.35 -14.78 -9.46
C SER A 60 -1.56 -14.62 -7.96
N VAL A 61 -2.16 -13.52 -7.52
CA VAL A 61 -2.47 -13.25 -6.11
C VAL A 61 -3.52 -14.22 -5.61
N PHE A 62 -4.61 -14.41 -6.35
CA PHE A 62 -5.72 -15.28 -5.93
C PHE A 62 -5.34 -16.75 -5.98
N ALA A 63 -4.61 -17.20 -6.99
CA ALA A 63 -4.07 -18.56 -7.04
C ALA A 63 -3.19 -18.86 -5.81
N THR A 64 -2.36 -17.90 -5.41
CA THR A 64 -1.53 -18.02 -4.21
C THR A 64 -2.38 -18.04 -2.94
N PHE A 65 -3.43 -17.22 -2.84
CA PHE A 65 -4.34 -17.26 -1.69
C PHE A 65 -5.10 -18.57 -1.59
N ILE A 66 -5.59 -19.09 -2.72
CA ILE A 66 -6.26 -20.39 -2.80
C ILE A 66 -5.33 -21.49 -2.28
N GLU A 67 -4.10 -21.54 -2.77
CA GLU A 67 -3.10 -22.52 -2.32
C GLU A 67 -2.76 -22.36 -0.83
N TRP A 68 -2.43 -21.15 -0.38
CA TRP A 68 -1.94 -20.91 0.97
C TRP A 68 -2.99 -21.01 2.06
N PHE A 69 -4.23 -20.69 1.72
CA PHE A 69 -5.35 -20.85 2.63
C PHE A 69 -6.09 -22.17 2.41
N GLU A 70 -5.64 -23.02 1.46
CA GLU A 70 -6.28 -24.30 1.14
C GLU A 70 -7.77 -24.11 0.89
N LEU A 71 -8.11 -23.21 -0.06
CA LEU A 71 -9.48 -22.87 -0.42
C LEU A 71 -9.98 -23.75 -1.57
N ASP A 72 -11.27 -24.06 -1.59
CA ASP A 72 -11.93 -24.71 -2.70
C ASP A 72 -12.60 -23.64 -3.58
N ASP A 73 -12.09 -23.45 -4.79
CA ASP A 73 -12.57 -22.49 -5.77
C ASP A 73 -13.43 -23.12 -6.87
N SER A 74 -13.71 -24.41 -6.79
CA SER A 74 -14.38 -25.21 -7.86
C SER A 74 -15.76 -24.69 -8.28
N GLU A 75 -16.48 -23.99 -7.40
CA GLU A 75 -17.79 -23.38 -7.63
C GLU A 75 -17.77 -21.86 -7.54
N CYS A 76 -16.58 -21.24 -7.40
CA CYS A 76 -16.41 -19.81 -7.21
C CYS A 76 -16.21 -19.08 -8.55
N THR A 77 -16.77 -17.89 -8.67
CA THR A 77 -16.58 -17.00 -9.83
C THR A 77 -15.92 -15.68 -9.47
N THR A 78 -16.11 -15.23 -8.21
CA THR A 78 -15.49 -14.03 -7.66
C THR A 78 -14.67 -14.38 -6.42
N PHE A 79 -13.79 -13.46 -6.02
CA PHE A 79 -13.06 -13.60 -4.77
C PHE A 79 -14.01 -13.55 -3.55
N GLY A 80 -15.10 -12.81 -3.65
CA GLY A 80 -16.16 -12.76 -2.64
C GLY A 80 -16.80 -14.12 -2.34
N ASP A 81 -16.89 -15.00 -3.35
CA ASP A 81 -17.40 -16.37 -3.15
C ASP A 81 -16.52 -17.20 -2.19
N LEU A 82 -15.25 -16.83 -2.03
CA LEU A 82 -14.31 -17.46 -1.08
C LEU A 82 -14.44 -16.92 0.35
N ALA A 83 -15.16 -15.82 0.57
CA ALA A 83 -15.28 -15.18 1.88
C ALA A 83 -15.76 -16.13 3.02
N PRO A 84 -16.73 -17.06 2.83
CA PRO A 84 -17.12 -18.00 3.87
C PRO A 84 -15.98 -18.93 4.33
N GLN A 85 -15.11 -19.33 3.42
CA GLN A 85 -13.95 -20.17 3.72
C GLN A 85 -12.86 -19.35 4.42
N LEU A 86 -12.60 -18.13 3.95
CA LEU A 86 -11.64 -17.18 4.54
C LEU A 86 -12.08 -16.76 5.95
N ALA A 87 -13.37 -16.66 6.24
CA ALA A 87 -13.90 -16.33 7.57
C ALA A 87 -13.48 -17.31 8.67
N SER A 88 -13.12 -18.55 8.30
CA SER A 88 -12.58 -19.54 9.23
C SER A 88 -11.05 -19.40 9.46
N LYS A 89 -10.36 -18.56 8.69
CA LYS A 89 -8.90 -18.48 8.59
C LYS A 89 -8.35 -17.09 8.91
N LEU A 90 -9.15 -16.06 8.71
CA LEU A 90 -8.84 -14.65 8.98
C LEU A 90 -9.78 -14.13 10.08
N ASP A 91 -9.32 -13.12 10.81
CA ASP A 91 -10.20 -12.42 11.72
C ASP A 91 -11.23 -11.55 10.96
N PRO A 92 -12.37 -11.21 11.59
CA PRO A 92 -13.47 -10.53 10.91
C PRO A 92 -13.09 -9.14 10.36
N GLU A 93 -12.21 -8.40 11.02
CA GLU A 93 -11.82 -7.06 10.60
C GLU A 93 -10.89 -7.12 9.39
N THR A 94 -9.87 -7.97 9.43
CA THR A 94 -8.98 -8.22 8.29
C THR A 94 -9.76 -8.73 7.08
N LEU A 95 -10.68 -9.68 7.27
CA LEU A 95 -11.54 -10.18 6.21
C LEU A 95 -12.41 -9.07 5.61
N SER A 96 -13.04 -8.25 6.46
CA SER A 96 -13.87 -7.13 6.00
C SER A 96 -13.07 -6.14 5.15
N ASN A 97 -11.87 -5.78 5.59
CA ASN A 97 -11.00 -4.86 4.86
C ASN A 97 -10.55 -5.46 3.52
N LEU A 98 -10.23 -6.74 3.49
CA LEU A 98 -9.88 -7.46 2.26
C LEU A 98 -11.07 -7.50 1.29
N MET A 99 -12.29 -7.83 1.77
CA MET A 99 -13.48 -7.90 0.92
C MET A 99 -13.84 -6.54 0.32
N VAL A 100 -13.69 -5.43 1.04
CA VAL A 100 -13.88 -4.08 0.47
C VAL A 100 -13.01 -3.85 -0.77
N LEU A 101 -11.83 -4.47 -0.80
CA LEU A 101 -10.89 -4.32 -1.92
C LEU A 101 -11.16 -5.29 -3.09
N VAL A 102 -11.59 -6.52 -2.80
CA VAL A 102 -11.54 -7.62 -3.79
C VAL A 102 -12.85 -8.40 -4.00
N ASP A 103 -13.94 -8.06 -3.29
CA ASP A 103 -15.19 -8.84 -3.28
C ASP A 103 -15.74 -9.11 -4.69
N ASP A 104 -15.81 -8.08 -5.51
CA ASP A 104 -16.36 -8.13 -6.87
C ASP A 104 -15.35 -8.61 -7.95
N ILE A 105 -14.10 -8.87 -7.56
CA ILE A 105 -13.07 -9.29 -8.53
C ILE A 105 -13.33 -10.73 -8.96
N ARG A 106 -13.40 -10.95 -10.25
CA ARG A 106 -13.55 -12.29 -10.83
C ARG A 106 -12.24 -13.06 -10.72
N LEU A 107 -12.32 -14.35 -10.44
CA LEU A 107 -11.15 -15.22 -10.31
C LEU A 107 -10.41 -15.45 -11.66
N ASP A 108 -11.08 -15.20 -12.79
CA ASP A 108 -10.52 -15.28 -14.14
C ASP A 108 -10.13 -13.91 -14.72
N ASP A 109 -10.07 -12.86 -13.89
CA ASP A 109 -9.69 -11.51 -14.30
C ASP A 109 -8.16 -11.35 -14.21
N ASP A 110 -7.53 -10.88 -15.27
CA ASP A 110 -6.10 -10.57 -15.37
C ASP A 110 -5.76 -9.12 -14.98
N SER A 111 -6.68 -8.44 -14.28
CA SER A 111 -6.45 -7.13 -13.69
C SER A 111 -5.29 -7.15 -12.69
N TYR A 112 -4.79 -5.97 -12.34
CA TYR A 112 -3.66 -5.81 -11.44
C TYR A 112 -4.11 -5.31 -10.06
N VAL A 113 -3.45 -5.80 -9.01
CA VAL A 113 -3.67 -5.38 -7.63
C VAL A 113 -2.43 -4.67 -7.08
N GLY A 114 -2.65 -3.59 -6.34
CA GLY A 114 -1.58 -2.88 -5.64
C GLY A 114 -1.20 -3.58 -4.33
N VAL A 115 0.10 -3.83 -4.13
CA VAL A 115 0.62 -4.42 -2.88
C VAL A 115 0.27 -3.57 -1.67
N HIS A 116 0.28 -2.26 -1.84
CA HIS A 116 0.05 -1.31 -0.74
C HIS A 116 -1.35 -1.47 -0.16
N GLU A 117 -2.36 -1.61 -1.01
CA GLU A 117 -3.75 -1.80 -0.62
C GLU A 117 -3.94 -3.14 0.09
N LEU A 118 -3.34 -4.21 -0.43
CA LEU A 118 -3.38 -5.52 0.21
C LEU A 118 -2.68 -5.54 1.57
N LEU A 119 -1.48 -4.93 1.67
CA LEU A 119 -0.77 -4.83 2.95
C LEU A 119 -1.52 -3.97 3.97
N ALA A 120 -2.23 -2.94 3.53
CA ALA A 120 -3.02 -2.10 4.42
C ALA A 120 -4.18 -2.89 5.09
N CYS A 121 -4.70 -3.93 4.46
CA CYS A 121 -5.69 -4.83 5.09
C CYS A 121 -5.14 -5.59 6.31
N CYS A 122 -3.81 -5.70 6.44
CA CYS A 122 -3.16 -6.52 7.47
C CYS A 122 -2.85 -5.78 8.77
N PHE A 123 -3.14 -4.47 8.88
CA PHE A 123 -2.84 -3.71 10.11
C PHE A 123 -3.62 -4.20 11.33
N HIS A 124 -4.75 -4.86 11.15
CA HIS A 124 -5.62 -5.33 12.22
C HIS A 124 -5.51 -6.84 12.49
N GLU A 125 -4.61 -7.54 11.79
CA GLU A 125 -4.42 -8.97 12.03
C GLU A 125 -4.12 -9.27 13.51
N PRO A 126 -4.81 -10.25 14.11
CA PRO A 126 -4.57 -10.66 15.49
C PRO A 126 -3.14 -11.19 15.64
N ASP A 127 -2.58 -11.03 16.83
CA ASP A 127 -1.20 -11.43 17.15
C ASP A 127 -0.12 -10.78 16.26
N SER A 128 -0.48 -9.76 15.49
CA SER A 128 0.42 -8.95 14.68
C SER A 128 0.92 -7.74 15.46
N ASN A 129 2.20 -7.40 15.28
CA ASN A 129 2.78 -6.13 15.70
C ASN A 129 3.13 -5.25 14.48
N PHE A 130 2.43 -5.43 13.36
CA PHE A 130 2.58 -4.65 12.14
C PHE A 130 1.71 -3.39 12.21
N GLY A 131 2.34 -2.22 12.24
CA GLY A 131 1.66 -0.94 12.49
C GLY A 131 1.64 0.03 11.32
N SER A 132 2.68 0.00 10.50
CA SER A 132 2.78 0.89 9.34
C SER A 132 3.84 0.39 8.37
N PHE A 133 3.81 0.90 7.14
CA PHE A 133 4.89 0.71 6.19
C PHE A 133 5.13 1.97 5.37
N TYR A 134 6.35 2.06 4.86
CA TYR A 134 6.79 3.06 3.91
C TYR A 134 7.29 2.36 2.66
N SER A 135 6.91 2.86 1.49
CA SER A 135 7.41 2.38 0.22
C SER A 135 8.05 3.51 -0.58
N GLU A 136 9.10 3.19 -1.31
CA GLU A 136 9.71 4.07 -2.30
C GLU A 136 9.79 3.33 -3.63
N THR A 137 9.34 3.97 -4.69
CA THR A 137 9.46 3.46 -6.05
C THR A 137 10.31 4.40 -6.87
N GLY A 138 11.38 3.87 -7.44
CA GLY A 138 12.20 4.56 -8.44
C GLY A 138 11.90 4.01 -9.83
N CYS A 139 11.70 4.90 -10.81
CA CYS A 139 11.47 4.54 -12.20
C CYS A 139 12.53 5.16 -13.09
N TRP A 140 13.05 4.39 -14.05
CA TRP A 140 14.01 4.91 -15.03
C TRP A 140 13.89 4.19 -16.38
N CYS A 141 14.50 4.79 -17.40
CA CYS A 141 14.56 4.22 -18.72
C CYS A 141 16.02 3.95 -19.13
N SER A 142 16.27 2.86 -19.85
CA SER A 142 17.60 2.51 -20.36
C SER A 142 18.21 3.57 -21.30
N LYS A 143 17.39 4.49 -21.83
CA LYS A 143 17.83 5.61 -22.66
C LYS A 143 17.40 6.92 -22.01
N PRO A 144 18.37 7.82 -21.65
CA PRO A 144 18.04 9.12 -21.07
C PRO A 144 17.13 9.93 -21.99
N ARG A 145 15.99 10.35 -21.48
CA ARG A 145 15.04 11.25 -22.14
C ARG A 145 14.44 12.17 -21.10
N HIS A 146 13.91 13.31 -21.54
CA HIS A 146 13.12 14.15 -20.66
C HIS A 146 11.90 13.37 -20.14
N GLY A 147 11.69 13.39 -18.83
CA GLY A 147 10.61 12.62 -18.19
C GLY A 147 10.86 11.11 -18.07
N ALA A 148 12.08 10.62 -18.37
CA ALA A 148 12.42 9.19 -18.27
C ALA A 148 12.82 8.73 -16.87
N PHE A 149 12.77 9.64 -15.89
CA PHE A 149 13.10 9.39 -14.49
C PHE A 149 11.96 9.89 -13.62
N GLY A 150 11.62 9.12 -12.63
CA GLY A 150 10.53 9.45 -11.71
C GLY A 150 10.59 8.59 -10.47
N GLY A 151 9.65 8.79 -9.59
CA GLY A 151 9.50 7.99 -8.40
C GLY A 151 8.32 8.46 -7.56
N SER A 152 8.00 7.67 -6.58
CA SER A 152 6.98 7.96 -5.57
C SER A 152 7.44 7.47 -4.21
N GLY A 153 6.94 8.09 -3.17
CA GLY A 153 7.02 7.60 -1.80
C GLY A 153 5.61 7.49 -1.25
N ALA A 154 5.33 6.43 -0.53
CA ALA A 154 4.04 6.25 0.10
C ALA A 154 4.20 5.74 1.54
N PHE A 155 3.43 6.29 2.45
CA PHE A 155 3.33 5.85 3.84
C PHE A 155 1.90 5.42 4.12
N TYR A 156 1.75 4.29 4.78
CA TYR A 156 0.46 3.73 5.17
C TYR A 156 0.46 3.30 6.63
N SER A 157 -0.62 3.60 7.31
CA SER A 157 -0.97 3.09 8.64
C SER A 157 -2.47 2.86 8.75
N ALA A 158 -2.93 2.32 9.87
CA ALA A 158 -4.36 2.19 10.14
C ALA A 158 -5.08 3.56 10.17
N GLU A 159 -4.39 4.62 10.60
CA GLU A 159 -4.95 5.95 10.84
C GLU A 159 -4.72 6.93 9.69
N PHE A 160 -3.69 6.69 8.87
CA PHE A 160 -3.24 7.71 7.91
C PHE A 160 -2.47 7.11 6.73
N ASP A 161 -2.71 7.65 5.54
CA ASP A 161 -1.90 7.38 4.34
C ASP A 161 -1.44 8.68 3.68
N ALA A 162 -0.27 8.64 3.06
CA ALA A 162 0.25 9.73 2.26
C ALA A 162 1.05 9.21 1.08
N ILE A 163 0.83 9.76 -0.09
CA ILE A 163 1.55 9.44 -1.32
C ILE A 163 2.11 10.71 -1.91
N VAL A 164 3.39 10.68 -2.28
CA VAL A 164 4.13 11.79 -2.91
C VAL A 164 4.76 11.30 -4.20
N TYR A 165 4.60 12.04 -5.27
CA TYR A 165 5.17 11.74 -6.59
C TYR A 165 6.20 12.78 -6.99
N SER A 166 7.26 12.38 -7.70
CA SER A 166 8.33 13.26 -8.17
C SER A 166 7.86 14.42 -9.08
N GLY A 167 6.73 14.26 -9.75
CA GLY A 167 6.15 15.27 -10.65
C GLY A 167 5.31 16.36 -9.96
N GLN A 168 5.02 16.24 -8.68
CA GLN A 168 4.08 17.17 -7.98
C GLN A 168 4.57 18.63 -7.92
N LEU A 169 5.87 18.86 -8.04
CA LEU A 169 6.43 20.22 -8.02
C LEU A 169 6.54 20.85 -9.42
N ALA A 170 6.34 20.09 -10.49
CA ALA A 170 6.50 20.59 -11.85
C ALA A 170 5.50 21.71 -12.20
N ASP A 171 4.28 21.63 -11.64
CA ASP A 171 3.23 22.61 -11.89
C ASP A 171 3.52 23.99 -11.27
N LEU A 172 4.36 24.05 -10.23
CA LEU A 172 4.77 25.33 -9.62
C LEU A 172 5.54 26.24 -10.59
N GLY A 173 6.23 25.65 -11.56
CA GLY A 173 6.98 26.42 -12.56
C GLY A 173 6.13 27.18 -13.58
N ASN A 174 4.85 26.85 -13.71
CA ASN A 174 3.93 27.43 -14.69
C ASN A 174 3.03 28.54 -14.12
N THR A 175 3.08 28.80 -12.82
CA THR A 175 2.22 29.76 -12.12
C THR A 175 3.08 30.81 -11.41
N PRO A 176 2.67 32.10 -11.35
CA PRO A 176 3.37 33.12 -10.55
C PRO A 176 3.55 32.65 -9.09
N ILE A 177 4.74 32.86 -8.54
CA ILE A 177 5.16 32.29 -7.24
C ILE A 177 4.27 32.73 -6.08
N ASP A 178 3.81 33.97 -6.10
CA ASP A 178 2.91 34.56 -5.09
C ASP A 178 1.52 33.93 -5.06
N VAL A 179 1.11 33.26 -6.16
CA VAL A 179 -0.14 32.48 -6.25
C VAL A 179 0.15 30.99 -6.05
N ALA A 180 1.17 30.47 -6.74
CA ALA A 180 1.49 29.05 -6.78
C ALA A 180 1.82 28.48 -5.39
N ILE A 181 2.60 29.20 -4.57
CA ILE A 181 3.03 28.68 -3.26
C ILE A 181 1.86 28.55 -2.27
N PRO A 182 1.01 29.58 -2.06
CA PRO A 182 -0.14 29.45 -1.18
C PRO A 182 -1.11 28.35 -1.64
N GLU A 183 -1.43 28.27 -2.93
CA GLU A 183 -2.32 27.24 -3.47
C GLU A 183 -1.74 25.83 -3.30
N TYR A 184 -0.45 25.67 -3.58
CA TYR A 184 0.23 24.38 -3.39
C TYR A 184 0.16 23.94 -1.93
N ILE A 185 0.52 24.81 -0.97
CA ILE A 185 0.49 24.50 0.47
C ILE A 185 -0.94 24.13 0.89
N LEU A 186 -1.93 24.91 0.49
CA LEU A 186 -3.33 24.65 0.84
C LEU A 186 -3.81 23.29 0.30
N ASN A 187 -3.45 22.97 -0.95
CA ASN A 187 -3.79 21.69 -1.56
C ASN A 187 -3.10 20.52 -0.86
N GLN A 188 -1.82 20.65 -0.46
CA GLN A 188 -1.12 19.61 0.31
C GLN A 188 -1.78 19.40 1.69
N VAL A 189 -2.09 20.47 2.41
CA VAL A 189 -2.77 20.39 3.70
C VAL A 189 -4.13 19.71 3.56
N ASN A 190 -4.93 20.10 2.57
CA ASN A 190 -6.24 19.49 2.33
C ASN A 190 -6.13 18.00 2.01
N ARG A 191 -5.19 17.60 1.14
CA ARG A 191 -4.95 16.17 0.83
C ARG A 191 -4.59 15.39 2.07
N LEU A 192 -3.63 15.88 2.87
CA LEU A 192 -3.21 15.23 4.09
C LEU A 192 -4.36 15.10 5.10
N LEU A 193 -5.20 16.12 5.26
CA LEU A 193 -6.36 16.06 6.13
C LEU A 193 -7.41 15.04 5.67
N LEU A 194 -7.62 14.91 4.35
CA LEU A 194 -8.54 13.92 3.78
C LEU A 194 -8.06 12.48 3.99
N ASN A 195 -6.74 12.28 4.04
CA ASN A 195 -6.13 10.97 4.23
C ASN A 195 -6.07 10.52 5.70
N ILE A 196 -6.46 11.38 6.65
CA ILE A 196 -6.60 10.98 8.07
C ILE A 196 -7.92 10.22 8.23
N LYS A 197 -7.84 8.93 8.48
CA LYS A 197 -8.98 8.03 8.63
C LYS A 197 -9.69 8.22 9.98
N ASP A 198 -8.92 8.49 11.03
CA ASP A 198 -9.45 8.77 12.37
C ASP A 198 -9.98 10.20 12.49
N GLU A 199 -11.28 10.35 12.76
CA GLU A 199 -11.97 11.65 12.85
C GLU A 199 -11.48 12.48 14.06
N SER A 200 -11.13 11.83 15.17
CA SER A 200 -10.61 12.50 16.37
C SER A 200 -9.23 13.10 16.09
N LEU A 201 -8.37 12.31 15.43
CA LEU A 201 -7.04 12.78 15.00
C LEU A 201 -7.16 13.92 13.99
N ARG A 202 -8.05 13.80 13.00
CA ARG A 202 -8.31 14.86 12.02
C ARG A 202 -8.74 16.15 12.69
N THR A 203 -9.68 16.08 13.64
CA THR A 203 -10.15 17.25 14.41
C THR A 203 -9.02 17.89 15.19
N SER A 204 -8.18 17.11 15.85
CA SER A 204 -7.02 17.58 16.61
C SER A 204 -6.02 18.33 15.71
N VAL A 205 -5.72 17.78 14.53
CA VAL A 205 -4.79 18.41 13.56
C VAL A 205 -5.36 19.73 13.06
N VAL A 206 -6.65 19.78 12.69
CA VAL A 206 -7.31 21.02 12.25
C VAL A 206 -7.27 22.08 13.35
N GLN A 207 -7.48 21.71 14.61
CA GLN A 207 -7.38 22.64 15.73
C GLN A 207 -5.96 23.19 15.92
N GLN A 208 -4.94 22.35 15.77
CA GLN A 208 -3.54 22.79 15.83
C GLN A 208 -3.19 23.75 14.68
N LEU A 209 -3.63 23.46 13.46
CA LEU A 209 -3.43 24.34 12.30
C LEU A 209 -4.07 25.71 12.50
N ARG A 210 -5.27 25.79 13.09
CA ARG A 210 -5.94 27.06 13.42
C ARG A 210 -5.19 27.88 14.47
N ASN A 211 -4.46 27.24 15.35
CA ASN A 211 -3.66 27.91 16.39
C ASN A 211 -2.32 28.44 15.86
N LEU A 212 -1.92 28.08 14.64
CA LEU A 212 -0.72 28.60 13.96
C LEU A 212 -0.99 29.87 13.15
N SER A 213 -2.24 30.21 12.93
CA SER A 213 -2.69 31.42 12.22
C SER A 213 -3.03 32.55 13.20
#